data_30ce36754a690bce356c03ba9205c7fb
#
_entry.id   30ce36754a690bce356c03ba9205c7fb
#
_cell.length_a   1.000
_cell.length_b   1.000
_cell.length_c   1.000
_cell.angle_alpha   90.00
_cell.angle_beta   90.00
_cell.angle_gamma   90.00
#
_symmetry.space_group_name_H-M   'P 1'
#
loop_
_entity.id
_entity.type
_entity.pdbx_description
1 polymer ?
#
loop_
_entity_poly.entity_id
_entity_poly.type
_entity_poly.pdbx_seq_one_letter_code
_entity_poly.pdbx_strand_id
1 'polypeptide(L)'
;MSQDNVKNEAVGAGVAGADAARGTVEHTDRGPLEKTEMAQIVARDIPDHSFVNLGIGQPTLVADYLDADSGVTLHTENGMLGMGPAAKGDEVDEELINAGKIPVTELPGASFFHHADSFAMMRGGHLDVCVLGAFQVSGGGDLANWSTGAPDAIPAVGGAMDLAIGAKDVLVMMTLFTKDGKPKLVPECTYPLTGTGCVSRVYTDRAIFDLTDDGVVVLETFGMSFDELQEALDIELKRA
;
A
#
# COMPACT_ATOMS: atom_id res chain seq x y z
N MET A 1 19.24 20.80 -39.07
CA MET A 1 19.68 20.38 -37.73
C MET A 1 18.50 19.62 -37.12
N SER A 2 18.61 18.31 -37.13
CA SER A 2 17.56 17.36 -36.75
C SER A 2 17.48 17.29 -35.21
N GLN A 3 16.26 17.41 -34.66
CA GLN A 3 15.99 17.15 -33.28
C GLN A 3 15.59 15.66 -33.17
N ASP A 4 16.51 14.86 -32.64
CA ASP A 4 16.26 13.45 -32.34
C ASP A 4 15.35 13.34 -31.11
N ASN A 5 14.21 12.76 -31.38
CA ASN A 5 13.15 12.46 -30.42
C ASN A 5 13.58 11.20 -29.63
N VAL A 6 14.10 11.37 -28.41
CA VAL A 6 14.37 10.26 -27.50
C VAL A 6 13.05 9.81 -26.91
N LYS A 7 12.50 8.73 -27.46
CA LYS A 7 11.39 7.99 -26.83
C LYS A 7 11.92 7.29 -25.60
N ASN A 8 11.43 7.71 -24.45
CA ASN A 8 11.60 7.02 -23.18
C ASN A 8 10.67 5.77 -23.23
N GLU A 9 11.24 4.62 -23.54
CA GLU A 9 10.56 3.35 -23.33
C GLU A 9 10.57 3.05 -21.83
N ALA A 10 9.41 3.15 -21.20
CA ALA A 10 9.18 2.67 -19.85
C ALA A 10 9.35 1.15 -19.84
N VAL A 11 10.42 0.68 -19.20
CA VAL A 11 10.65 -0.75 -18.94
C VAL A 11 9.73 -1.14 -17.79
N GLY A 12 8.52 -1.55 -18.14
CA GLY A 12 7.63 -2.27 -17.25
C GLY A 12 8.11 -3.72 -17.10
N ALA A 13 9.06 -3.96 -16.21
CA ALA A 13 9.36 -5.31 -15.75
C ALA A 13 8.60 -5.52 -14.43
N GLY A 14 7.32 -5.89 -14.53
CA GLY A 14 6.57 -6.42 -13.40
C GLY A 14 7.33 -7.60 -12.81
N VAL A 15 7.63 -7.55 -11.53
CA VAL A 15 8.14 -8.69 -10.78
C VAL A 15 7.03 -9.74 -10.83
N ALA A 16 7.31 -10.89 -11.46
CA ALA A 16 6.43 -12.03 -11.47
C ALA A 16 6.23 -12.46 -10.01
N GLY A 17 5.10 -12.05 -9.44
CA GLY A 17 4.62 -12.58 -8.17
C GLY A 17 4.53 -14.09 -8.25
N ALA A 18 4.85 -14.77 -7.17
CA ALA A 18 4.74 -16.20 -7.01
C ALA A 18 3.43 -16.69 -7.65
N ASP A 19 3.55 -17.67 -8.51
CA ASP A 19 2.47 -18.29 -9.27
C ASP A 19 1.51 -19.00 -8.29
N ALA A 20 0.61 -18.21 -7.68
CA ALA A 20 -0.46 -18.74 -6.86
C ALA A 20 -1.46 -19.38 -7.81
N ALA A 21 -1.72 -20.66 -7.61
CA ALA A 21 -2.62 -21.47 -8.40
C ALA A 21 -3.92 -20.73 -8.71
N ARG A 22 -4.11 -20.33 -9.94
CA ARG A 22 -5.32 -19.73 -10.47
C ARG A 22 -6.47 -20.73 -10.35
N GLY A 23 -7.50 -20.44 -9.62
CA GLY A 23 -8.69 -21.28 -9.72
C GLY A 23 -9.81 -21.16 -8.71
N THR A 24 -9.64 -20.64 -7.51
CA THR A 24 -10.75 -20.48 -6.56
C THR A 24 -10.53 -19.27 -5.66
N VAL A 25 -11.49 -18.36 -5.65
CA VAL A 25 -11.55 -17.30 -4.64
C VAL A 25 -11.66 -17.98 -3.26
N GLU A 26 -10.65 -17.84 -2.41
CA GLU A 26 -10.74 -18.34 -1.05
C GLU A 26 -11.80 -17.53 -0.29
N HIS A 27 -12.84 -18.23 0.18
CA HIS A 27 -13.90 -17.63 0.98
C HIS A 27 -13.76 -18.08 2.43
N THR A 28 -13.74 -17.10 3.33
CA THR A 28 -13.84 -17.34 4.77
C THR A 28 -15.14 -16.76 5.30
N ASP A 29 -15.98 -17.58 5.95
CA ASP A 29 -17.20 -17.14 6.65
C ASP A 29 -16.92 -16.24 7.87
N ARG A 30 -15.64 -15.95 8.16
CA ARG A 30 -15.26 -14.94 9.15
C ARG A 30 -15.84 -13.59 8.76
N GLY A 31 -16.34 -12.86 9.74
CA GLY A 31 -16.74 -11.47 9.58
C GLY A 31 -15.62 -10.59 9.04
N PRO A 32 -15.84 -9.27 8.99
CA PRO A 32 -14.82 -8.35 8.50
C PRO A 32 -13.52 -8.52 9.30
N LEU A 33 -12.40 -8.44 8.59
CA LEU A 33 -11.08 -8.50 9.23
C LEU A 33 -10.85 -7.30 10.13
N GLU A 34 -10.23 -7.56 11.27
CA GLU A 34 -9.66 -6.51 12.10
C GLU A 34 -8.41 -5.90 11.42
N LYS A 35 -8.04 -4.70 11.83
CA LYS A 35 -6.86 -3.99 11.27
C LYS A 35 -5.56 -4.78 11.38
N THR A 36 -5.40 -5.50 12.49
CA THR A 36 -4.24 -6.35 12.74
C THR A 36 -4.22 -7.58 11.84
N GLU A 37 -5.38 -8.15 11.54
CA GLU A 37 -5.50 -9.29 10.62
C GLU A 37 -5.20 -8.86 9.17
N MET A 38 -5.69 -7.68 8.76
CA MET A 38 -5.30 -7.11 7.45
C MET A 38 -3.79 -6.88 7.37
N ALA A 39 -3.17 -6.35 8.43
CA ALA A 39 -1.73 -6.11 8.47
C ALA A 39 -0.93 -7.42 8.38
N GLN A 40 -1.40 -8.51 8.99
CA GLN A 40 -0.79 -9.84 8.87
C GLN A 40 -0.84 -10.36 7.43
N ILE A 41 -1.96 -10.17 6.75
CA ILE A 41 -2.12 -10.59 5.36
C ILE A 41 -1.20 -9.76 4.43
N VAL A 42 -1.16 -8.45 4.61
CA VAL A 42 -0.24 -7.58 3.85
C VAL A 42 1.22 -8.01 4.07
N ALA A 43 1.62 -8.26 5.33
CA ALA A 43 2.97 -8.71 5.65
C ALA A 43 3.32 -10.06 4.99
N ARG A 44 2.35 -11.00 4.93
CA ARG A 44 2.49 -12.30 4.24
C ARG A 44 2.81 -12.12 2.75
N ASP A 45 2.19 -11.13 2.13
CA ASP A 45 2.24 -10.94 0.67
C ASP A 45 3.39 -10.03 0.21
N ILE A 46 4.12 -9.39 1.14
CA ILE A 46 5.33 -8.61 0.83
C ILE A 46 6.45 -9.59 0.45
N PRO A 47 7.08 -9.41 -0.73
CA PRO A 47 8.16 -10.30 -1.17
C PRO A 47 9.39 -10.23 -0.26
N ASP A 48 10.06 -11.37 -0.05
CA ASP A 48 11.32 -11.41 0.67
C ASP A 48 12.38 -10.49 0.02
N HIS A 49 13.28 -9.98 0.84
CA HIS A 49 14.41 -9.12 0.44
C HIS A 49 14.01 -7.80 -0.24
N SER A 50 12.76 -7.38 -0.12
CA SER A 50 12.28 -6.11 -0.69
C SER A 50 12.58 -4.90 0.20
N PHE A 51 12.73 -3.73 -0.45
CA PHE A 51 12.75 -2.43 0.20
C PHE A 51 11.32 -1.88 0.27
N VAL A 52 10.82 -1.68 1.49
CA VAL A 52 9.40 -1.39 1.74
C VAL A 52 9.24 -0.08 2.49
N ASN A 53 8.30 0.76 2.05
CA ASN A 53 7.85 1.90 2.83
C ASN A 53 6.42 1.68 3.32
N LEU A 54 6.19 1.95 4.60
CA LEU A 54 4.88 1.85 5.24
C LEU A 54 4.34 3.26 5.51
N GLY A 55 3.23 3.60 4.86
CA GLY A 55 2.53 4.87 5.05
C GLY A 55 1.99 5.03 6.48
N ILE A 56 1.74 6.29 6.86
CA ILE A 56 1.25 6.66 8.18
C ILE A 56 -0.14 6.05 8.44
N GLY A 57 -0.40 5.60 9.67
CA GLY A 57 -1.68 5.06 10.10
C GLY A 57 -1.73 3.53 10.08
N GLN A 58 -2.77 2.93 9.51
CA GLN A 58 -2.92 1.47 9.49
C GLN A 58 -1.73 0.72 8.86
N PRO A 59 -1.10 1.19 7.78
CA PRO A 59 0.04 0.52 7.19
C PRO A 59 1.22 0.30 8.13
N THR A 60 1.43 1.16 9.13
CA THR A 60 2.53 0.97 10.09
C THR A 60 2.43 -0.33 10.90
N LEU A 61 1.22 -0.89 11.07
CA LEU A 61 1.01 -2.15 11.76
C LEU A 61 1.66 -3.34 11.04
N VAL A 62 1.91 -3.23 9.74
CA VAL A 62 2.54 -4.29 8.93
C VAL A 62 3.94 -4.63 9.47
N ALA A 63 4.67 -3.63 9.98
CA ALA A 63 6.01 -3.82 10.54
C ALA A 63 6.05 -4.85 11.68
N ASP A 64 4.97 -4.95 12.47
CA ASP A 64 4.90 -5.87 13.62
C ASP A 64 4.72 -7.34 13.20
N TYR A 65 4.44 -7.60 11.92
CA TYR A 65 4.14 -8.94 11.39
C TYR A 65 5.08 -9.41 10.29
N LEU A 66 6.08 -8.60 9.92
CA LEU A 66 7.12 -9.03 8.99
C LEU A 66 7.97 -10.12 9.63
N ASP A 67 8.24 -11.18 8.86
CA ASP A 67 9.14 -12.24 9.30
C ASP A 67 10.58 -11.68 9.41
N ALA A 68 11.22 -11.89 10.55
CA ALA A 68 12.60 -11.45 10.78
C ALA A 68 13.60 -12.06 9.79
N ASP A 69 13.30 -13.24 9.28
CA ASP A 69 14.15 -13.97 8.32
C ASP A 69 13.83 -13.63 6.85
N SER A 70 12.77 -12.85 6.58
CA SER A 70 12.38 -12.43 5.22
C SER A 70 13.42 -11.55 4.52
N GLY A 71 14.31 -10.91 5.27
CA GLY A 71 15.27 -9.96 4.72
C GLY A 71 14.64 -8.66 4.21
N VAL A 72 13.37 -8.39 4.51
CA VAL A 72 12.70 -7.13 4.18
C VAL A 72 13.38 -5.97 4.90
N THR A 73 13.69 -4.91 4.17
CA THR A 73 14.29 -3.69 4.71
C THR A 73 13.26 -2.56 4.69
N LEU A 74 12.84 -2.11 5.88
CA LEU A 74 11.93 -0.98 5.99
C LEU A 74 12.67 0.34 5.78
N HIS A 75 12.10 1.17 4.91
CA HIS A 75 12.50 2.54 4.63
C HIS A 75 11.53 3.51 5.30
N THR A 76 12.04 4.57 5.88
CA THR A 76 11.18 5.64 6.42
C THR A 76 11.40 6.95 5.66
N GLU A 77 10.31 7.68 5.42
CA GLU A 77 10.33 8.98 4.73
C GLU A 77 11.28 9.99 5.40
N ASN A 78 11.38 9.96 6.74
CA ASN A 78 12.22 10.87 7.51
C ASN A 78 13.72 10.53 7.47
N GLY A 79 14.15 9.40 6.89
CA GLY A 79 15.55 9.15 6.58
C GLY A 79 16.21 7.98 7.30
N MET A 80 15.55 6.81 7.34
CA MET A 80 16.11 5.59 7.92
C MET A 80 15.86 4.38 6.97
N LEU A 81 16.84 3.51 6.85
CA LEU A 81 16.72 2.15 6.35
C LEU A 81 17.01 1.16 7.48
N GLY A 82 16.28 0.06 7.51
CA GLY A 82 16.41 -0.93 8.57
C GLY A 82 15.66 -0.54 9.84
N MET A 83 14.52 0.14 9.70
CA MET A 83 13.59 0.36 10.81
C MET A 83 13.08 -0.98 11.34
N GLY A 84 13.15 -1.16 12.64
CA GLY A 84 12.57 -2.28 13.36
C GLY A 84 11.12 -2.01 13.81
N PRO A 85 10.55 -2.91 14.63
CA PRO A 85 9.22 -2.74 15.21
C PRO A 85 9.13 -1.53 16.15
N ALA A 86 7.90 -1.22 16.58
CA ALA A 86 7.66 -0.17 17.56
C ALA A 86 8.39 -0.46 18.88
N ALA A 87 9.18 0.52 19.35
CA ALA A 87 9.94 0.42 20.59
C ALA A 87 9.01 0.39 21.82
N LYS A 88 9.37 -0.39 22.84
CA LYS A 88 8.58 -0.54 24.07
C LYS A 88 9.46 -0.49 25.32
N GLY A 89 8.91 0.08 26.39
CA GLY A 89 9.61 0.13 27.69
C GLY A 89 10.95 0.85 27.60
N ASP A 90 12.02 0.18 28.01
CA ASP A 90 13.39 0.75 28.08
C ASP A 90 14.05 0.90 26.70
N GLU A 91 13.44 0.36 25.62
CA GLU A 91 13.93 0.50 24.25
C GLU A 91 13.49 1.82 23.58
N VAL A 92 12.60 2.58 24.23
CA VAL A 92 12.07 3.83 23.66
C VAL A 92 13.15 4.91 23.64
N ASP A 93 13.53 5.31 22.43
CA ASP A 93 14.30 6.52 22.18
C ASP A 93 13.35 7.53 21.47
N GLU A 94 13.11 8.68 22.12
CA GLU A 94 12.21 9.71 21.58
C GLU A 94 12.75 10.40 20.32
N GLU A 95 14.06 10.30 20.05
CA GLU A 95 14.68 10.82 18.83
C GLU A 95 14.65 9.80 17.67
N LEU A 96 14.45 8.50 17.98
CA LEU A 96 14.36 7.44 16.98
C LEU A 96 12.90 7.11 16.67
N ILE A 97 12.34 7.85 15.73
CA ILE A 97 10.92 7.77 15.38
C ILE A 97 10.73 7.49 13.88
N ASN A 98 9.62 6.82 13.54
CA ASN A 98 9.19 6.71 12.15
C ASN A 98 8.51 7.99 11.63
N ALA A 99 8.12 8.04 10.36
CA ALA A 99 7.42 9.17 9.76
C ALA A 99 6.08 9.50 10.45
N GLY A 100 5.48 8.53 11.14
CA GLY A 100 4.27 8.69 11.96
C GLY A 100 4.52 9.21 13.37
N LYS A 101 5.77 9.55 13.72
CA LYS A 101 6.22 10.00 15.05
C LYS A 101 6.05 8.94 16.14
N ILE A 102 6.09 7.67 15.77
CA ILE A 102 6.06 6.55 16.72
C ILE A 102 7.51 6.13 16.97
N PRO A 103 7.96 6.00 18.25
CA PRO A 103 9.27 5.44 18.55
C PRO A 103 9.41 4.02 18.00
N VAL A 104 10.55 3.77 17.36
CA VAL A 104 10.86 2.48 16.72
C VAL A 104 12.22 1.99 17.19
N THR A 105 12.49 0.71 16.96
CA THR A 105 13.83 0.14 17.12
C THR A 105 14.57 0.19 15.79
N GLU A 106 15.88 -0.07 15.82
CA GLU A 106 16.71 -0.26 14.64
C GLU A 106 17.14 -1.72 14.52
N LEU A 107 17.23 -2.20 13.29
CA LEU A 107 17.77 -3.52 13.00
C LEU A 107 19.30 -3.43 12.79
N PRO A 108 20.06 -4.52 13.05
CA PRO A 108 21.48 -4.55 12.76
C PRO A 108 21.78 -4.17 11.29
N GLY A 109 22.62 -3.16 11.10
CA GLY A 109 22.92 -2.62 9.77
C GLY A 109 22.03 -1.45 9.32
N ALA A 110 21.15 -0.97 10.19
CA ALA A 110 20.38 0.22 9.94
C ALA A 110 21.25 1.42 9.53
N SER A 111 20.71 2.29 8.69
CA SER A 111 21.40 3.45 8.17
C SER A 111 20.50 4.69 8.25
N PHE A 112 21.11 5.81 8.64
CA PHE A 112 20.43 7.11 8.71
C PHE A 112 20.98 8.04 7.65
N PHE A 113 20.10 8.82 7.02
CA PHE A 113 20.45 9.72 5.95
C PHE A 113 19.55 10.94 5.93
N HIS A 114 19.94 11.94 5.16
CA HIS A 114 19.19 13.17 5.06
C HIS A 114 17.82 12.94 4.42
N HIS A 115 16.80 13.67 4.89
CA HIS A 115 15.42 13.59 4.38
C HIS A 115 15.35 13.73 2.83
N ALA A 116 16.19 14.58 2.23
CA ALA A 116 16.24 14.71 0.77
C ALA A 116 16.72 13.44 0.07
N ASP A 117 17.62 12.66 0.68
CA ASP A 117 18.09 11.38 0.13
C ASP A 117 16.98 10.33 0.21
N SER A 118 16.15 10.37 1.25
CA SER A 118 14.95 9.54 1.35
C SER A 118 14.03 9.75 0.15
N PHE A 119 13.72 11.01 -0.19
CA PHE A 119 12.89 11.34 -1.36
C PHE A 119 13.59 11.02 -2.69
N ALA A 120 14.92 11.14 -2.76
CA ALA A 120 15.68 10.71 -3.93
C ALA A 120 15.56 9.19 -4.15
N MET A 121 15.59 8.39 -3.09
CA MET A 121 15.36 6.93 -3.17
C MET A 121 13.95 6.61 -3.66
N MET A 122 12.92 7.26 -3.12
CA MET A 122 11.54 7.09 -3.57
C MET A 122 11.39 7.42 -5.06
N ARG A 123 11.79 8.63 -5.47
CA ARG A 123 11.69 9.11 -6.87
C ARG A 123 12.58 8.34 -7.83
N GLY A 124 13.66 7.76 -7.33
CA GLY A 124 14.61 6.95 -8.12
C GLY A 124 14.14 5.52 -8.39
N GLY A 125 12.95 5.12 -7.89
CA GLY A 125 12.43 3.76 -8.08
C GLY A 125 13.17 2.69 -7.26
N HIS A 126 13.76 3.08 -6.13
CA HIS A 126 14.53 2.16 -5.28
C HIS A 126 13.68 1.43 -4.25
N LEU A 127 12.40 1.76 -4.13
CA LEU A 127 11.46 1.02 -3.30
C LEU A 127 10.77 -0.06 -4.13
N ASP A 128 10.75 -1.29 -3.62
CA ASP A 128 10.03 -2.40 -4.25
C ASP A 128 8.55 -2.30 -3.96
N VAL A 129 8.19 -2.02 -2.71
CA VAL A 129 6.80 -1.94 -2.26
C VAL A 129 6.57 -0.68 -1.44
N CYS A 130 5.42 -0.02 -1.63
CA CYS A 130 4.88 0.87 -0.62
C CYS A 130 3.46 0.43 -0.22
N VAL A 131 3.15 0.53 1.08
CA VAL A 131 1.81 0.26 1.61
C VAL A 131 1.19 1.57 2.06
N LEU A 132 0.07 1.95 1.46
CA LEU A 132 -0.61 3.23 1.72
C LEU A 132 -2.05 3.03 2.20
N GLY A 133 -2.53 3.95 3.03
CA GLY A 133 -3.96 4.08 3.29
C GLY A 133 -4.66 4.85 2.16
N ALA A 134 -6.00 4.66 2.00
CA ALA A 134 -6.75 5.40 1.00
C ALA A 134 -8.13 5.87 1.51
N PHE A 135 -8.59 6.99 0.95
CA PHE A 135 -9.99 7.41 1.01
C PHE A 135 -10.79 6.76 -0.10
N GLN A 136 -10.23 6.69 -1.32
CA GLN A 136 -10.79 5.97 -2.47
C GLN A 136 -9.66 5.40 -3.32
N VAL A 137 -9.97 4.28 -3.98
CA VAL A 137 -9.18 3.69 -5.07
C VAL A 137 -10.13 3.43 -6.23
N SER A 138 -9.74 3.77 -7.46
CA SER A 138 -10.54 3.42 -8.64
C SER A 138 -10.24 2.00 -9.13
N GLY A 139 -11.19 1.42 -9.89
CA GLY A 139 -10.96 0.15 -10.57
C GLY A 139 -9.80 0.18 -11.57
N GLY A 140 -9.39 1.36 -12.02
CA GLY A 140 -8.22 1.60 -12.87
C GLY A 140 -6.92 1.85 -12.11
N GLY A 141 -6.91 1.72 -10.77
CA GLY A 141 -5.71 1.88 -9.96
C GLY A 141 -5.37 3.32 -9.56
N ASP A 142 -6.28 4.29 -9.74
CA ASP A 142 -6.06 5.63 -9.23
C ASP A 142 -6.17 5.66 -7.71
N LEU A 143 -5.33 6.46 -7.07
CA LEU A 143 -5.27 6.61 -5.63
C LEU A 143 -5.70 8.01 -5.20
N ALA A 144 -6.62 8.11 -4.23
CA ALA A 144 -6.98 9.34 -3.54
C ALA A 144 -6.84 9.15 -2.02
N ASN A 145 -5.83 9.78 -1.40
CA ASN A 145 -5.55 9.57 0.02
C ASN A 145 -5.14 10.82 0.80
N TRP A 146 -5.09 12.01 0.18
CA TRP A 146 -4.55 13.21 0.84
C TRP A 146 -5.60 14.29 1.16
N SER A 147 -6.74 14.29 0.48
CA SER A 147 -7.82 15.25 0.69
C SER A 147 -9.17 14.64 0.32
N THR A 148 -10.20 14.95 1.12
CA THR A 148 -11.60 14.64 0.78
C THR A 148 -12.30 15.80 0.09
N GLY A 149 -11.61 16.93 -0.10
CA GLY A 149 -12.19 18.16 -0.63
C GLY A 149 -13.15 18.86 0.32
N ALA A 150 -13.30 18.39 1.56
CA ALA A 150 -14.15 19.06 2.55
C ALA A 150 -13.58 20.45 2.92
N PRO A 151 -14.43 21.47 3.11
CA PRO A 151 -13.98 22.84 3.38
C PRO A 151 -13.07 22.98 4.61
N ASP A 152 -13.27 22.10 5.60
CA ASP A 152 -12.53 22.10 6.88
C ASP A 152 -11.39 21.07 6.91
N ALA A 153 -11.18 20.31 5.82
CA ALA A 153 -10.11 19.33 5.75
C ALA A 153 -8.77 20.03 5.56
N ILE A 154 -7.82 19.76 6.44
CA ILE A 154 -6.42 20.17 6.24
C ILE A 154 -5.77 19.17 5.30
N PRO A 155 -5.42 19.56 4.06
CA PRO A 155 -4.75 18.66 3.13
C PRO A 155 -3.36 18.30 3.64
N ALA A 156 -3.02 17.03 3.66
CA ALA A 156 -1.72 16.54 4.09
C ALA A 156 -1.20 15.52 3.07
N VAL A 157 -0.54 16.01 2.03
CA VAL A 157 0.03 15.16 0.98
C VAL A 157 1.22 14.35 1.51
N GLY A 158 2.10 14.98 2.31
CA GLY A 158 3.34 14.33 2.75
C GLY A 158 4.13 13.76 1.57
N GLY A 159 4.71 12.60 1.75
CA GLY A 159 5.41 11.83 0.71
C GLY A 159 4.51 10.90 -0.12
N ALA A 160 3.19 10.93 0.07
CA ALA A 160 2.29 9.95 -0.55
C ALA A 160 2.35 9.95 -2.08
N MET A 161 2.49 11.14 -2.71
CA MET A 161 2.64 11.23 -4.18
C MET A 161 3.96 10.62 -4.67
N ASP A 162 5.04 10.89 -3.95
CA ASP A 162 6.36 10.36 -4.30
C ASP A 162 6.41 8.83 -4.11
N LEU A 163 5.77 8.31 -3.07
CA LEU A 163 5.62 6.87 -2.84
C LEU A 163 4.76 6.20 -3.91
N ALA A 164 3.60 6.78 -4.22
CA ALA A 164 2.65 6.23 -5.19
C ALA A 164 3.21 6.15 -6.62
N ILE A 165 4.16 7.04 -6.98
CA ILE A 165 4.76 7.07 -8.31
C ILE A 165 6.13 6.39 -8.34
N GLY A 166 6.85 6.39 -7.21
CA GLY A 166 8.23 5.92 -7.17
C GLY A 166 8.40 4.46 -6.74
N ALA A 167 7.46 3.87 -6.03
CA ALA A 167 7.52 2.45 -5.69
C ALA A 167 7.14 1.58 -6.91
N LYS A 168 7.72 0.38 -7.00
CA LYS A 168 7.41 -0.56 -8.09
C LYS A 168 6.02 -1.17 -7.92
N ASP A 169 5.64 -1.48 -6.65
CA ASP A 169 4.32 -1.96 -6.28
C ASP A 169 3.70 -1.05 -5.21
N VAL A 170 2.46 -0.63 -5.45
CA VAL A 170 1.68 0.18 -4.52
C VAL A 170 0.52 -0.65 -3.99
N LEU A 171 0.63 -1.06 -2.73
CA LEU A 171 -0.39 -1.79 -2.00
C LEU A 171 -1.23 -0.81 -1.19
N VAL A 172 -2.54 -0.95 -1.24
CA VAL A 172 -3.45 -0.14 -0.44
C VAL A 172 -4.09 -0.96 0.66
N MET A 173 -4.07 -0.46 1.90
CA MET A 173 -4.73 -1.05 3.05
C MET A 173 -5.84 -0.10 3.54
N MET A 174 -7.11 -0.50 3.43
CA MET A 174 -8.26 0.33 3.80
C MET A 174 -9.47 -0.53 4.16
N THR A 175 -10.49 0.03 4.84
CA THR A 175 -11.81 -0.60 4.90
C THR A 175 -12.50 -0.51 3.55
N LEU A 176 -13.27 -1.51 3.14
CA LEU A 176 -13.99 -1.49 1.86
C LEU A 176 -15.07 -0.42 1.81
N PHE A 177 -15.71 -0.18 2.95
CA PHE A 177 -16.79 0.79 3.07
C PHE A 177 -16.44 1.92 4.03
N THR A 178 -17.05 3.07 3.81
CA THR A 178 -17.06 4.19 4.74
C THR A 178 -18.00 3.88 5.92
N LYS A 179 -17.99 4.71 6.97
CA LYS A 179 -18.89 4.54 8.13
C LYS A 179 -20.38 4.65 7.77
N ASP A 180 -20.69 5.34 6.71
CA ASP A 180 -22.05 5.51 6.14
C ASP A 180 -22.36 4.48 5.04
N GLY A 181 -21.54 3.44 4.89
CA GLY A 181 -21.78 2.29 4.04
C GLY A 181 -21.46 2.50 2.55
N LYS A 182 -20.80 3.59 2.17
CA LYS A 182 -20.41 3.82 0.77
C LYS A 182 -19.13 3.10 0.41
N PRO A 183 -19.03 2.51 -0.79
CA PRO A 183 -17.79 1.87 -1.24
C PRO A 183 -16.64 2.86 -1.35
N LYS A 184 -15.43 2.40 -1.04
CA LYS A 184 -14.17 3.13 -1.23
C LYS A 184 -13.37 2.61 -2.42
N LEU A 185 -13.63 1.39 -2.87
CA LEU A 185 -13.23 0.91 -4.19
C LEU A 185 -14.34 1.30 -5.16
N VAL A 186 -14.05 2.20 -6.10
CA VAL A 186 -15.04 2.92 -6.93
C VAL A 186 -14.66 2.84 -8.41
N PRO A 187 -15.62 3.03 -9.35
CA PRO A 187 -15.27 3.10 -10.78
C PRO A 187 -14.26 4.21 -11.08
N GLU A 188 -14.50 5.40 -10.53
CA GLU A 188 -13.64 6.58 -10.64
C GLU A 188 -13.57 7.30 -9.30
N CYS A 189 -12.38 7.76 -8.92
CA CYS A 189 -12.20 8.55 -7.71
C CYS A 189 -12.90 9.91 -7.84
N THR A 190 -13.63 10.29 -6.79
CA THR A 190 -14.29 11.61 -6.70
C THR A 190 -13.47 12.62 -5.89
N TYR A 191 -12.48 12.15 -5.13
CA TYR A 191 -11.55 12.98 -4.38
C TYR A 191 -10.31 13.32 -5.20
N PRO A 192 -9.58 14.40 -4.85
CA PRO A 192 -8.34 14.75 -5.51
C PRO A 192 -7.33 13.60 -5.48
N LEU A 193 -6.78 13.28 -6.65
CA LEU A 193 -5.87 12.15 -6.82
C LEU A 193 -4.50 12.40 -6.18
N THR A 194 -3.92 11.35 -5.64
CA THR A 194 -2.52 11.24 -5.21
C THR A 194 -1.65 10.72 -6.34
N GLY A 195 -2.14 9.73 -7.07
CA GLY A 195 -1.51 9.11 -8.23
C GLY A 195 -2.54 8.48 -9.14
N THR A 196 -2.21 8.29 -10.40
CA THR A 196 -3.07 7.67 -11.43
C THR A 196 -2.50 6.33 -11.84
N GLY A 197 -3.37 5.30 -11.91
CA GLY A 197 -3.00 3.96 -12.36
C GLY A 197 -1.82 3.35 -11.61
N CYS A 198 -1.63 3.71 -10.34
CA CYS A 198 -0.45 3.33 -9.56
C CYS A 198 -0.69 2.16 -8.60
N VAL A 199 -1.93 1.92 -8.19
CA VAL A 199 -2.27 0.86 -7.23
C VAL A 199 -2.33 -0.48 -7.93
N SER A 200 -1.55 -1.45 -7.43
CA SER A 200 -1.54 -2.83 -7.94
C SER A 200 -2.50 -3.74 -7.17
N ARG A 201 -2.61 -3.57 -5.85
CA ARG A 201 -3.45 -4.42 -5.00
C ARG A 201 -4.10 -3.65 -3.87
N VAL A 202 -5.34 -4.02 -3.55
CA VAL A 202 -6.13 -3.42 -2.46
C VAL A 202 -6.51 -4.48 -1.44
N TYR A 203 -6.06 -4.29 -0.20
CA TYR A 203 -6.41 -5.10 0.96
C TYR A 203 -7.49 -4.40 1.74
N THR A 204 -8.61 -5.09 1.93
CA THR A 204 -9.73 -4.54 2.71
C THR A 204 -10.15 -5.50 3.81
N ASP A 205 -11.01 -5.01 4.70
CA ASP A 205 -11.64 -5.83 5.73
C ASP A 205 -12.64 -6.87 5.17
N ARG A 206 -12.96 -6.81 3.86
CA ARG A 206 -13.95 -7.68 3.20
C ARG A 206 -13.40 -8.54 2.09
N ALA A 207 -12.35 -8.09 1.41
CA ALA A 207 -11.74 -8.81 0.30
C ALA A 207 -10.36 -8.26 -0.04
N ILE A 208 -9.61 -9.04 -0.81
CA ILE A 208 -8.36 -8.63 -1.46
C ILE A 208 -8.63 -8.56 -2.95
N PHE A 209 -8.20 -7.46 -3.56
CA PHE A 209 -8.39 -7.19 -4.97
C PHE A 209 -7.06 -6.92 -5.66
N ASP A 210 -6.77 -7.62 -6.75
CA ASP A 210 -5.75 -7.21 -7.72
C ASP A 210 -6.35 -6.27 -8.76
N LEU A 211 -5.65 -5.18 -9.03
CA LEU A 211 -6.01 -4.23 -10.08
C LEU A 211 -5.09 -4.50 -11.28
N THR A 212 -5.68 -5.03 -12.35
CA THR A 212 -4.96 -5.46 -13.54
C THR A 212 -5.46 -4.73 -14.78
N ASP A 213 -4.72 -4.80 -15.88
CA ASP A 213 -5.16 -4.26 -17.18
C ASP A 213 -6.48 -4.89 -17.66
N ASP A 214 -6.76 -6.12 -17.21
CA ASP A 214 -7.99 -6.83 -17.53
C ASP A 214 -9.18 -6.45 -16.60
N GLY A 215 -8.94 -5.69 -15.53
CA GLY A 215 -9.94 -5.25 -14.55
C GLY A 215 -9.64 -5.70 -13.12
N VAL A 216 -10.65 -5.64 -12.26
CA VAL A 216 -10.56 -5.92 -10.82
C VAL A 216 -10.77 -7.40 -10.55
N VAL A 217 -9.73 -8.07 -10.04
CA VAL A 217 -9.74 -9.50 -9.72
C VAL A 217 -9.85 -9.71 -8.23
N VAL A 218 -10.84 -10.47 -7.77
CA VAL A 218 -11.02 -10.84 -6.36
C VAL A 218 -10.17 -12.07 -6.05
N LEU A 219 -9.26 -11.95 -5.10
CA LEU A 219 -8.37 -13.03 -4.66
C LEU A 219 -8.95 -13.80 -3.47
N GLU A 220 -9.34 -13.09 -2.42
CA GLU A 220 -9.87 -13.63 -1.16
C GLU A 220 -11.07 -12.81 -0.71
N THR A 221 -12.00 -13.44 0.01
CA THR A 221 -13.17 -12.74 0.59
C THR A 221 -13.36 -13.08 2.06
N PHE A 222 -13.85 -12.12 2.86
CA PHE A 222 -13.99 -12.20 4.32
C PHE A 222 -15.38 -11.75 4.75
N GLY A 223 -16.25 -12.72 5.12
CA GLY A 223 -17.61 -12.47 5.58
C GLY A 223 -18.55 -11.84 4.55
N MET A 224 -18.13 -11.74 3.30
CA MET A 224 -18.96 -11.42 2.13
C MET A 224 -18.59 -12.39 1.02
N SER A 225 -19.58 -12.95 0.35
CA SER A 225 -19.38 -13.76 -0.85
C SER A 225 -18.98 -12.87 -2.05
N PHE A 226 -18.48 -13.48 -3.10
CA PHE A 226 -18.20 -12.77 -4.36
C PHE A 226 -19.45 -12.08 -4.92
N ASP A 227 -20.60 -12.73 -4.85
CA ASP A 227 -21.85 -12.20 -5.41
C ASP A 227 -22.36 -11.00 -4.60
N GLU A 228 -22.22 -11.02 -3.26
CA GLU A 228 -22.52 -9.86 -2.40
C GLU A 228 -21.55 -8.70 -2.64
N LEU A 229 -20.27 -8.97 -2.90
CA LEU A 229 -19.29 -7.94 -3.29
C LEU A 229 -19.66 -7.33 -4.64
N GLN A 230 -20.05 -8.16 -5.63
CA GLN A 230 -20.47 -7.70 -6.96
C GLN A 230 -21.73 -6.82 -6.90
N GLU A 231 -22.68 -7.14 -6.00
CA GLU A 231 -23.87 -6.31 -5.78
C GLU A 231 -23.56 -4.99 -5.05
N ALA A 232 -22.56 -5.00 -4.16
CA ALA A 232 -22.20 -3.84 -3.34
C ALA A 232 -21.28 -2.83 -4.04
N LEU A 233 -20.53 -3.27 -5.05
CA LEU A 233 -19.54 -2.46 -5.77
C LEU A 233 -20.04 -2.18 -7.19
N ASP A 234 -20.01 -0.91 -7.59
CA ASP A 234 -20.34 -0.47 -8.97
C ASP A 234 -19.14 -0.65 -9.92
N ILE A 235 -18.51 -1.83 -9.85
CA ILE A 235 -17.34 -2.23 -10.65
C ILE A 235 -17.56 -3.69 -11.05
N GLU A 236 -17.24 -4.02 -12.31
CA GLU A 236 -17.22 -5.42 -12.73
C GLU A 236 -16.06 -6.16 -12.08
N LEU A 237 -16.38 -7.19 -11.28
CA LEU A 237 -15.42 -8.04 -10.59
C LEU A 237 -15.16 -9.32 -11.38
N LYS A 238 -13.90 -9.77 -11.35
CA LYS A 238 -13.47 -11.06 -11.90
C LYS A 238 -13.04 -11.99 -10.76
N ARG A 239 -13.23 -13.28 -10.95
CA ARG A 239 -12.69 -14.29 -10.02
C ARG A 239 -11.24 -14.62 -10.41
N ALA A 240 -10.37 -14.84 -9.42
CA ALA A 240 -9.00 -15.29 -9.62
C ALA A 240 -8.94 -16.66 -10.29
#